data_75d4531cde05ad2015df14e7f82023b2
#
_entry.id   75d4531cde05ad2015df14e7f82023b2
#
_cell.length_a   1.000
_cell.length_b   1.000
_cell.length_c   1.000
_cell.angle_alpha   90.00
_cell.angle_beta   90.00
_cell.angle_gamma   90.00
#
_symmetry.space_group_name_H-M   'P 1'
#
loop_
_entity.id
_entity.type
_entity.pdbx_description
1 polymer ?
#
loop_
_entity_poly.entity_id
_entity_poly.type
_entity_poly.pdbx_seq_one_letter_code
_entity_poly.pdbx_strand_id
1 'polypeptide(L)'
;MSEQWFVVNVGDADWESKGEFGVRTRFESPDARFAHFGINVQVLNPGQASGLYHAEEAQEGFLVLAGACLAVIDGQEHQLRQWDYFHCPPGTRHVLVGAGEEPCVVLMLGAPRSASLSEILYPRDPVAERHSASVSETTRSSKRAYTDRTITGPPVRAPWPDG
;
A
#
# COMPACT_ATOMS: atom_id res chain seq x y z
N MET A 1 -10.98 18.46 22.43
CA MET A 1 -9.93 17.70 23.13
C MET A 1 -8.64 17.89 22.35
N SER A 2 -7.53 18.25 23.00
CA SER A 2 -6.23 18.34 22.30
C SER A 2 -5.82 16.95 21.85
N GLU A 3 -5.42 16.82 20.58
CA GLU A 3 -4.79 15.59 20.08
C GLU A 3 -3.60 15.26 20.99
N GLN A 4 -3.61 14.06 21.52
CA GLN A 4 -2.55 13.59 22.40
C GLN A 4 -1.45 12.96 21.55
N TRP A 5 -0.20 13.39 21.72
CA TRP A 5 0.93 12.74 21.08
C TRP A 5 1.12 11.32 21.63
N PHE A 6 1.65 10.43 20.84
CA PHE A 6 2.03 9.09 21.24
C PHE A 6 3.34 8.66 20.55
N VAL A 7 3.97 7.64 21.11
CA VAL A 7 5.09 6.92 20.50
C VAL A 7 4.75 5.45 20.50
N VAL A 8 4.91 4.82 19.37
CA VAL A 8 4.70 3.38 19.22
C VAL A 8 5.84 2.78 18.40
N ASN A 9 6.39 1.66 18.86
CA ASN A 9 7.26 0.86 18.02
C ASN A 9 6.42 0.16 16.94
N VAL A 10 6.94 0.08 15.73
CA VAL A 10 6.21 -0.56 14.61
C VAL A 10 5.89 -2.04 14.89
N GLY A 11 6.74 -2.71 15.66
CA GLY A 11 6.50 -4.09 16.11
C GLY A 11 5.34 -4.23 17.09
N ASP A 12 5.03 -3.16 17.84
CA ASP A 12 3.94 -3.10 18.82
C ASP A 12 2.67 -2.44 18.24
N ALA A 13 2.74 -1.92 17.02
CA ALA A 13 1.59 -1.32 16.35
C ALA A 13 0.55 -2.39 15.97
N ASP A 14 -0.69 -1.96 15.75
CA ASP A 14 -1.71 -2.82 15.19
C ASP A 14 -1.37 -3.18 13.74
N TRP A 15 -1.43 -4.47 13.43
CA TRP A 15 -1.26 -5.00 12.09
C TRP A 15 -2.55 -5.59 11.56
N GLU A 16 -2.86 -5.32 10.31
CA GLU A 16 -4.02 -5.89 9.63
C GLU A 16 -3.62 -6.68 8.39
N SER A 17 -4.25 -7.82 8.18
CA SER A 17 -4.16 -8.54 6.91
C SER A 17 -4.97 -7.81 5.84
N LYS A 18 -4.36 -7.65 4.67
CA LYS A 18 -5.01 -7.17 3.45
C LYS A 18 -5.34 -8.31 2.49
N GLY A 19 -5.50 -9.53 3.05
CA GLY A 19 -5.74 -10.72 2.27
C GLY A 19 -4.60 -11.00 1.30
N GLU A 20 -4.90 -11.07 0.02
CA GLU A 20 -3.90 -11.32 -1.03
C GLU A 20 -2.89 -10.18 -1.23
N PHE A 21 -3.15 -9.00 -0.65
CA PHE A 21 -2.33 -7.80 -0.80
C PHE A 21 -1.40 -7.54 0.39
N GLY A 22 -1.01 -8.58 1.11
CA GLY A 22 -0.04 -8.50 2.19
C GLY A 22 -0.61 -8.07 3.53
N VAL A 23 0.25 -7.54 4.36
CA VAL A 23 -0.08 -7.06 5.70
C VAL A 23 0.42 -5.64 5.88
N ARG A 24 -0.30 -4.84 6.67
CA ARG A 24 0.12 -3.46 6.93
C ARG A 24 -0.16 -3.03 8.36
N THR A 25 0.59 -2.03 8.82
CA THR A 25 0.35 -1.39 10.11
C THR A 25 -0.90 -0.53 10.09
N ARG A 26 -1.45 -0.33 11.29
CA ARG A 26 -2.39 0.73 11.57
C ARG A 26 -1.83 1.56 12.73
N PHE A 27 -1.35 2.77 12.43
CA PHE A 27 -0.90 3.72 13.46
C PHE A 27 -2.03 4.58 14.01
N GLU A 28 -3.07 4.80 13.23
CA GLU A 28 -4.26 5.52 13.67
C GLU A 28 -5.13 4.65 14.58
N SER A 29 -5.71 5.27 15.60
CA SER A 29 -6.77 4.71 16.43
C SER A 29 -8.04 5.58 16.33
N PRO A 30 -9.19 5.12 16.85
CA PRO A 30 -10.40 5.96 16.94
C PRO A 30 -10.16 7.29 17.65
N ASP A 31 -9.25 7.30 18.62
CA ASP A 31 -8.94 8.46 19.47
C ASP A 31 -7.77 9.31 18.94
N ALA A 32 -7.07 8.86 17.89
CA ALA A 32 -5.91 9.54 17.29
C ALA A 32 -5.95 9.43 15.76
N ARG A 33 -6.81 10.23 15.13
CA ARG A 33 -6.93 10.32 13.68
C ARG A 33 -5.92 11.29 13.10
N PHE A 34 -5.28 10.91 12.00
CA PHE A 34 -4.33 11.76 11.31
C PHE A 34 -5.06 12.71 10.36
N ALA A 35 -4.83 14.03 10.54
CA ALA A 35 -5.57 15.05 9.83
C ALA A 35 -4.93 15.44 8.49
N HIS A 36 -3.61 15.30 8.34
CA HIS A 36 -2.87 15.89 7.22
C HIS A 36 -2.27 14.86 6.26
N PHE A 37 -1.92 13.68 6.75
CA PHE A 37 -1.40 12.59 5.92
C PHE A 37 -1.70 11.24 6.55
N GLY A 38 -1.82 10.20 5.73
CA GLY A 38 -1.82 8.82 6.14
C GLY A 38 -0.40 8.26 6.10
N ILE A 39 -0.09 7.36 7.02
CA ILE A 39 1.18 6.64 7.06
C ILE A 39 0.93 5.20 7.46
N ASN A 40 1.59 4.27 6.80
CA ASN A 40 1.63 2.87 7.18
C ASN A 40 2.91 2.20 6.70
N VAL A 41 3.20 1.03 7.25
CA VAL A 41 4.23 0.12 6.74
C VAL A 41 3.50 -1.09 6.19
N GLN A 42 3.79 -1.44 4.95
CA GLN A 42 3.25 -2.64 4.30
C GLN A 42 4.37 -3.65 4.06
N VAL A 43 4.07 -4.93 4.30
CA VAL A 43 4.97 -6.04 4.01
C VAL A 43 4.34 -6.89 2.92
N LEU A 44 5.13 -7.13 1.87
CA LEU A 44 4.75 -7.86 0.67
C LEU A 44 5.70 -9.05 0.50
N ASN A 45 5.15 -10.24 0.43
CA ASN A 45 5.92 -11.40 0.01
C ASN A 45 6.31 -11.30 -1.48
N PRO A 46 7.33 -12.02 -1.93
CA PRO A 46 7.67 -12.08 -3.35
C PRO A 46 6.46 -12.39 -4.23
N GLY A 47 6.24 -11.57 -5.27
CA GLY A 47 5.10 -11.66 -6.19
C GLY A 47 3.79 -11.08 -5.66
N GLN A 48 3.71 -10.63 -4.42
CA GLN A 48 2.51 -10.09 -3.82
C GLN A 48 2.36 -8.60 -4.10
N ALA A 49 1.23 -8.19 -4.67
CA ALA A 49 0.95 -6.78 -4.95
C ALA A 49 0.46 -6.04 -3.69
N SER A 50 0.74 -4.75 -3.61
CA SER A 50 0.29 -3.87 -2.52
C SER A 50 -1.21 -3.54 -2.56
N GLY A 51 -1.81 -3.75 -3.70
CA GLY A 51 -3.21 -3.47 -4.04
C GLY A 51 -3.42 -3.66 -5.53
N LEU A 52 -4.47 -3.09 -6.07
CA LEU A 52 -4.68 -3.02 -7.51
C LEU A 52 -4.02 -1.76 -8.09
N TYR A 53 -3.54 -1.87 -9.31
CA TYR A 53 -3.01 -0.76 -10.09
C TYR A 53 -4.05 0.36 -10.19
N HIS A 54 -3.68 1.55 -9.76
CA HIS A 54 -4.60 2.66 -9.63
C HIS A 54 -3.90 4.01 -9.74
N ALA A 55 -4.70 5.06 -9.86
CA ALA A 55 -4.28 6.45 -9.74
C ALA A 55 -5.20 7.17 -8.75
N GLU A 56 -4.62 8.00 -7.90
CA GLU A 56 -5.30 8.87 -6.95
C GLU A 56 -5.03 10.34 -7.27
N GLU A 57 -5.93 11.23 -6.83
CA GLU A 57 -5.70 12.68 -6.92
C GLU A 57 -4.80 13.20 -5.81
N ALA A 58 -4.46 12.36 -4.84
CA ALA A 58 -3.54 12.68 -3.77
C ALA A 58 -2.09 12.38 -4.16
N GLN A 59 -1.15 13.15 -3.63
CA GLN A 59 0.27 12.82 -3.67
C GLN A 59 0.54 11.65 -2.72
N GLU A 60 1.37 10.72 -3.16
CA GLU A 60 1.84 9.61 -2.35
C GLU A 60 3.37 9.52 -2.34
N GLY A 61 3.91 8.78 -1.39
CA GLY A 61 5.33 8.51 -1.28
C GLY A 61 5.58 7.10 -0.76
N PHE A 62 6.59 6.45 -1.30
CA PHE A 62 6.93 5.07 -0.97
C PHE A 62 8.42 4.95 -0.73
N LEU A 63 8.83 4.50 0.45
CA LEU A 63 10.22 4.25 0.80
C LEU A 63 10.41 2.76 1.10
N VAL A 64 11.27 2.09 0.34
CA VAL A 64 11.63 0.70 0.58
C VAL A 64 12.54 0.62 1.80
N LEU A 65 12.06 0.04 2.90
CA LEU A 65 12.82 -0.09 4.15
C LEU A 65 13.67 -1.36 4.18
N ALA A 66 13.21 -2.44 3.53
CA ALA A 66 13.94 -3.71 3.44
C ALA A 66 13.48 -4.51 2.23
N GLY A 67 14.32 -5.41 1.75
CA GLY A 67 14.05 -6.25 0.60
C GLY A 67 14.08 -5.50 -0.73
N ALA A 68 13.40 -6.03 -1.72
CA ALA A 68 13.26 -5.47 -3.06
C ALA A 68 11.79 -5.39 -3.46
N CYS A 69 11.46 -4.39 -4.26
CA CYS A 69 10.12 -4.11 -4.73
C CYS A 69 10.15 -3.84 -6.24
N LEU A 70 9.12 -4.24 -6.93
CA LEU A 70 8.85 -3.84 -8.30
C LEU A 70 7.72 -2.80 -8.27
N ALA A 71 7.95 -1.62 -8.82
CA ALA A 71 6.91 -0.64 -9.05
C ALA A 71 6.46 -0.69 -10.52
N VAL A 72 5.18 -0.91 -10.77
CA VAL A 72 4.57 -0.67 -12.08
C VAL A 72 4.08 0.77 -12.08
N ILE A 73 4.69 1.63 -12.89
CA ILE A 73 4.40 3.06 -12.96
C ILE A 73 4.07 3.41 -14.40
N ASP A 74 2.89 3.93 -14.66
CA ASP A 74 2.41 4.28 -16.00
C ASP A 74 2.68 3.19 -17.06
N GLY A 75 2.41 1.93 -16.68
CA GLY A 75 2.58 0.76 -17.54
C GLY A 75 4.02 0.30 -17.74
N GLN A 76 4.97 0.77 -16.95
CA GLN A 76 6.38 0.37 -17.00
C GLN A 76 6.84 -0.19 -15.66
N GLU A 77 7.72 -1.20 -15.71
CA GLU A 77 8.31 -1.82 -14.53
C GLU A 77 9.60 -1.11 -14.11
N HIS A 78 9.70 -0.80 -12.82
CA HIS A 78 10.87 -0.18 -12.20
C HIS A 78 11.27 -0.99 -10.97
N GLN A 79 12.51 -1.48 -10.94
CA GLN A 79 13.07 -2.16 -9.79
C GLN A 79 13.44 -1.15 -8.72
N LEU A 80 12.95 -1.38 -7.50
CA LEU A 80 13.29 -0.60 -6.30
C LEU A 80 14.01 -1.51 -5.31
N ARG A 81 15.05 -1.01 -4.71
CA ARG A 81 15.82 -1.68 -3.66
C ARG A 81 15.72 -0.91 -2.34
N GLN A 82 16.25 -1.49 -1.30
CA GLN A 82 16.30 -0.84 0.01
C GLN A 82 16.85 0.59 -0.09
N TRP A 83 16.14 1.52 0.53
CA TRP A 83 16.36 2.96 0.57
C TRP A 83 15.98 3.74 -0.70
N ASP A 84 15.49 3.10 -1.74
CA ASP A 84 14.88 3.84 -2.86
C ASP A 84 13.57 4.48 -2.43
N TYR A 85 13.39 5.74 -2.83
CA TYR A 85 12.16 6.50 -2.61
C TYR A 85 11.47 6.76 -3.94
N PHE A 86 10.21 6.36 -4.03
CA PHE A 86 9.32 6.68 -5.13
C PHE A 86 8.40 7.83 -4.74
N HIS A 87 8.56 8.98 -5.38
CA HIS A 87 7.64 10.11 -5.33
C HIS A 87 6.52 9.89 -6.36
N CYS A 88 5.30 9.81 -5.90
CA CYS A 88 4.12 9.57 -6.72
C CYS A 88 3.24 10.84 -6.77
N PRO A 89 3.36 11.68 -7.81
CA PRO A 89 2.49 12.83 -8.00
C PRO A 89 1.03 12.41 -8.19
N PRO A 90 0.06 13.32 -7.91
CA PRO A 90 -1.34 13.06 -8.20
C PRO A 90 -1.58 12.59 -9.64
N GLY A 91 -2.43 11.61 -9.82
CA GLY A 91 -2.78 11.06 -11.13
C GLY A 91 -1.80 10.04 -11.72
N THR A 92 -0.67 9.78 -11.05
CA THR A 92 0.27 8.74 -11.47
C THR A 92 -0.33 7.36 -11.25
N ARG A 93 -0.41 6.56 -12.30
CA ARG A 93 -0.91 5.18 -12.21
C ARG A 93 0.20 4.26 -11.70
N HIS A 94 -0.08 3.54 -10.62
CA HIS A 94 0.96 2.73 -9.99
C HIS A 94 0.42 1.54 -9.19
N VAL A 95 1.30 0.60 -8.92
CA VAL A 95 1.20 -0.46 -7.90
C VAL A 95 2.60 -0.94 -7.55
N LEU A 96 2.79 -1.38 -6.31
CA LEU A 96 4.02 -2.01 -5.87
C LEU A 96 3.81 -3.52 -5.74
N VAL A 97 4.86 -4.27 -6.03
CA VAL A 97 4.86 -5.74 -5.97
C VAL A 97 6.13 -6.19 -5.27
N GLY A 98 6.02 -7.06 -4.28
CA GLY A 98 7.18 -7.68 -3.64
C GLY A 98 8.04 -8.39 -4.68
N ALA A 99 9.37 -8.19 -4.64
CA ALA A 99 10.31 -8.76 -5.58
C ALA A 99 11.47 -9.43 -4.84
N GLY A 100 12.28 -10.20 -5.57
CA GLY A 100 13.39 -10.93 -4.96
C GLY A 100 12.92 -12.20 -4.22
N GLU A 101 13.71 -12.66 -3.26
CA GLU A 101 13.48 -13.90 -2.52
C GLU A 101 12.90 -13.65 -1.11
N GLU A 102 13.09 -12.46 -0.57
CA GLU A 102 12.67 -12.06 0.76
C GLU A 102 11.50 -11.08 0.72
N PRO A 103 10.70 -10.98 1.80
CA PRO A 103 9.64 -9.99 1.88
C PRO A 103 10.16 -8.56 1.71
N CYS A 104 9.40 -7.75 0.98
CA CYS A 104 9.64 -6.32 0.83
C CYS A 104 8.87 -5.56 1.90
N VAL A 105 9.54 -4.61 2.56
CA VAL A 105 8.95 -3.72 3.56
C VAL A 105 8.96 -2.31 3.02
N VAL A 106 7.78 -1.70 2.92
CA VAL A 106 7.61 -0.37 2.33
C VAL A 106 6.89 0.55 3.31
N LEU A 107 7.51 1.70 3.59
CA LEU A 107 6.82 2.83 4.23
C LEU A 107 5.98 3.54 3.17
N MET A 108 4.71 3.72 3.44
CA MET A 108 3.75 4.37 2.55
C MET A 108 3.19 5.64 3.18
N LEU A 109 3.21 6.72 2.45
CA LEU A 109 2.66 8.02 2.79
C LEU A 109 1.63 8.42 1.75
N GLY A 110 0.51 8.97 2.18
CA GLY A 110 -0.55 9.40 1.26
C GLY A 110 -1.58 10.29 1.94
N ALA A 111 -2.73 10.44 1.34
CA ALA A 111 -3.84 11.17 1.94
C ALA A 111 -4.33 10.46 3.22
N PRO A 112 -4.80 11.23 4.22
CA PRO A 112 -5.33 10.64 5.44
C PRO A 112 -6.62 9.87 5.15
N ARG A 113 -6.88 8.81 5.92
CA ARG A 113 -8.12 8.00 5.78
C ARG A 113 -9.41 8.81 5.95
N SER A 114 -9.33 9.92 6.67
CA SER A 114 -10.44 10.86 6.86
C SER A 114 -10.71 11.75 5.64
N ALA A 115 -9.76 11.86 4.71
CA ALA A 115 -9.98 12.59 3.48
C ALA A 115 -10.96 11.81 2.58
N SER A 116 -11.93 12.52 2.05
CA SER A 116 -12.78 11.98 0.99
C SER A 116 -11.91 11.80 -0.25
N LEU A 117 -11.42 10.59 -0.48
CA LEU A 117 -10.76 10.22 -1.74
C LEU A 117 -11.83 10.13 -2.80
N SER A 118 -12.20 11.28 -3.37
CA SER A 118 -13.36 11.38 -4.24
C SER A 118 -13.20 10.60 -5.54
N GLU A 119 -11.97 10.34 -6.01
CA GLU A 119 -11.79 9.68 -7.30
C GLU A 119 -10.49 8.85 -7.39
N ILE A 120 -10.62 7.56 -7.09
CA ILE A 120 -9.59 6.58 -7.45
C ILE A 120 -9.97 6.00 -8.82
N LEU A 121 -9.03 6.00 -9.75
CA LEU A 121 -9.15 5.31 -11.02
C LEU A 121 -8.39 3.99 -10.96
N TYR A 122 -9.06 2.89 -11.28
CA TYR A 122 -8.47 1.56 -11.47
C TYR A 122 -8.46 1.25 -12.97
N PRO A 123 -7.40 1.58 -13.72
CA PRO A 123 -7.34 1.27 -15.14
C PRO A 123 -6.93 -0.19 -15.34
N ARG A 124 -7.45 -0.82 -16.39
CA ARG A 124 -6.87 -2.06 -16.87
C ARG A 124 -5.49 -1.77 -17.46
N ASP A 125 -4.51 -2.57 -17.07
CA ASP A 125 -3.13 -2.43 -17.54
C ASP A 125 -2.47 -3.80 -17.74
N PRO A 126 -1.92 -4.11 -18.93
CA PRO A 126 -1.36 -5.42 -19.24
C PRO A 126 -0.06 -5.73 -18.48
N VAL A 127 0.66 -4.71 -18.02
CA VAL A 127 1.87 -4.91 -17.21
C VAL A 127 1.46 -5.29 -15.79
N ALA A 128 0.55 -4.53 -15.18
CA ALA A 128 0.01 -4.85 -13.86
C ALA A 128 -0.75 -6.20 -13.84
N GLU A 129 -1.38 -6.59 -14.97
CA GLU A 129 -2.07 -7.88 -15.13
C GLU A 129 -1.11 -9.06 -14.96
N ARG A 130 0.13 -8.96 -15.41
CA ARG A 130 1.18 -9.99 -15.21
C ARG A 130 1.50 -10.24 -13.73
N HIS A 131 1.23 -9.26 -12.88
CA HIS A 131 1.43 -9.32 -11.43
C HIS A 131 0.12 -9.55 -10.66
N SER A 132 -0.96 -9.96 -11.34
CA SER A 132 -2.29 -10.11 -10.74
C SER A 132 -2.82 -8.85 -10.04
N ALA A 133 -2.34 -7.68 -10.47
CA ALA A 133 -2.62 -6.39 -9.86
C ALA A 133 -3.49 -5.47 -10.74
N SER A 134 -4.12 -5.99 -11.79
CA SER A 134 -5.00 -5.22 -12.66
C SER A 134 -6.46 -5.63 -12.52
N VAL A 135 -7.36 -4.72 -12.82
CA VAL A 135 -8.78 -5.01 -13.05
C VAL A 135 -9.00 -5.56 -14.45
N SER A 136 -10.08 -6.32 -14.65
CA SER A 136 -10.49 -6.79 -15.98
C SER A 136 -11.07 -5.65 -16.84
N GLU A 137 -11.76 -4.70 -16.19
CA GLU A 137 -12.34 -3.52 -16.81
C GLU A 137 -12.02 -2.27 -15.99
N THR A 138 -11.62 -1.19 -16.67
CA THR A 138 -11.34 0.10 -16.04
C THR A 138 -12.57 0.60 -15.27
N THR A 139 -12.38 0.99 -14.03
CA THR A 139 -13.45 1.46 -13.14
C THR A 139 -12.98 2.53 -12.17
N ARG A 140 -13.91 3.35 -11.70
CA ARG A 140 -13.72 4.28 -10.57
C ARG A 140 -14.35 3.76 -9.26
N SER A 141 -14.98 2.58 -9.32
CA SER A 141 -15.61 1.96 -8.15
C SER A 141 -14.66 0.98 -7.47
N SER A 142 -14.17 1.30 -6.29
CA SER A 142 -13.37 0.38 -5.47
C SER A 142 -14.13 -0.93 -5.20
N LYS A 143 -15.45 -0.87 -5.01
CA LYS A 143 -16.28 -2.06 -4.84
C LYS A 143 -16.22 -2.98 -6.06
N ARG A 144 -16.26 -2.43 -7.28
CA ARG A 144 -16.13 -3.20 -8.52
C ARG A 144 -14.71 -3.73 -8.69
N ALA A 145 -13.71 -2.87 -8.47
CA ALA A 145 -12.31 -3.23 -8.62
C ALA A 145 -11.93 -4.46 -7.77
N TYR A 146 -12.42 -4.53 -6.54
CA TYR A 146 -12.10 -5.59 -5.58
C TYR A 146 -13.18 -6.67 -5.43
N THR A 147 -14.17 -6.76 -6.34
CA THR A 147 -15.31 -7.70 -6.22
C THR A 147 -14.86 -9.16 -6.02
N ASP A 148 -13.85 -9.59 -6.80
CA ASP A 148 -13.36 -10.98 -6.79
C ASP A 148 -12.01 -11.11 -6.06
N ARG A 149 -11.72 -10.19 -5.13
CA ARG A 149 -10.45 -10.14 -4.42
C ARG A 149 -10.62 -10.38 -2.92
N THR A 150 -9.68 -11.09 -2.35
CA THR A 150 -9.59 -11.26 -0.90
C THR A 150 -8.79 -10.10 -0.32
N ILE A 151 -9.48 -9.17 0.34
CA ILE A 151 -8.89 -7.92 0.89
C ILE A 151 -8.83 -7.88 2.41
N THR A 152 -9.25 -8.95 3.07
CA THR A 152 -9.21 -9.10 4.52
C THR A 152 -8.70 -10.49 4.88
N GLY A 153 -8.17 -10.62 6.07
CA GLY A 153 -7.70 -11.89 6.61
C GLY A 153 -7.77 -11.89 8.13
N PRO A 154 -7.34 -12.97 8.79
CA PRO A 154 -7.28 -13.05 10.24
C PRO A 154 -6.35 -11.97 10.82
N PRO A 155 -6.48 -11.64 12.10
CA PRO A 155 -5.53 -10.79 12.80
C PRO A 155 -4.10 -11.32 12.64
N VAL A 156 -3.15 -10.43 12.41
CA VAL A 156 -1.75 -10.76 12.25
C VAL A 156 -0.92 -10.06 13.31
N ARG A 157 0.24 -10.64 13.65
CA ARG A 157 1.29 -9.97 14.42
C ARG A 157 2.23 -9.26 13.45
N ALA A 158 3.04 -8.35 13.96
CA ALA A 158 4.12 -7.77 13.18
C ALA A 158 4.92 -8.89 12.49
N PRO A 159 5.08 -8.83 11.17
CA PRO A 159 5.83 -9.86 10.43
C PRO A 159 7.34 -9.68 10.53
N TRP A 160 7.78 -9.00 11.55
CA TRP A 160 9.18 -8.79 11.87
C TRP A 160 9.76 -10.03 12.52
N PRO A 161 10.95 -10.45 12.15
CA PRO A 161 11.70 -11.33 13.02
C PRO A 161 11.90 -10.62 14.35
N ASP A 162 11.71 -11.33 15.44
CA ASP A 162 12.04 -10.86 16.78
C ASP A 162 13.50 -10.37 16.75
N GLY A 163 13.68 -9.06 17.02
CA GLY A 163 15.00 -8.43 17.07
C GLY A 163 15.82 -8.87 18.24
#